data_dbf67c5b27f6dadcab2a13cb94488e48
#
_entry.id   dbf67c5b27f6dadcab2a13cb94488e48
#
_cell.length_a   1.000
_cell.length_b   1.000
_cell.length_c   1.000
_cell.angle_alpha   90.00
_cell.angle_beta   90.00
_cell.angle_gamma   90.00
#
_symmetry.space_group_name_H-M   'P 1'
#
loop_
_entity.id
_entity.type
_entity.pdbx_description
1 polymer ?
#
loop_
_entity_poly.entity_id
_entity_poly.type
_entity_poly.pdbx_seq_one_letter_code
_entity_poly.pdbx_strand_id
1 'polypeptide(L)' 'MRVNSTTNLKIACVIGCENNRDVCKIIHLRVNPEATDDDLLLAGKTIAALQTLPLQSIDRADCCDLTE' A
#
# COMPACT_ATOMS: atom_id res chain seq x y z
N MET A 1 -12.33 -12.36 19.82
CA MET A 1 -11.24 -11.39 20.03
C MET A 1 -10.31 -11.39 18.82
N ARG A 2 -9.84 -10.23 18.41
CA ARG A 2 -8.87 -10.13 17.33
C ARG A 2 -7.46 -10.30 17.88
N VAL A 3 -6.68 -11.13 17.22
CA VAL A 3 -5.27 -11.35 17.59
C VAL A 3 -4.42 -11.33 16.31
N ASN A 4 -3.13 -11.11 16.48
CA ASN A 4 -2.17 -11.10 15.36
C ASN A 4 -2.58 -10.14 14.25
N SER A 5 -3.05 -8.94 14.62
CA SER A 5 -3.42 -7.93 13.64
C SER A 5 -2.21 -7.47 12.84
N THR A 6 -2.36 -7.46 11.52
CA THR A 6 -1.34 -6.95 10.61
C THR A 6 -1.98 -5.98 9.63
N THR A 7 -1.24 -4.94 9.29
CA THR A 7 -1.66 -3.97 8.29
C THR A 7 -0.58 -3.84 7.24
N ASN A 8 -0.97 -3.96 5.98
CA ASN A 8 -0.07 -3.84 4.85
C ASN A 8 -0.49 -2.64 4.00
N LEU A 9 0.50 -1.89 3.56
CA LEU A 9 0.32 -0.82 2.61
C LEU A 9 0.80 -1.29 1.25
N LYS A 10 -0.04 -1.18 0.24
CA LYS A 10 0.28 -1.53 -1.14
C LYS A 10 0.30 -0.26 -1.96
N ILE A 11 1.43 0.01 -2.60
CA ILE A 11 1.61 1.18 -3.45
C ILE A 11 1.83 0.70 -4.87
N ALA A 12 0.96 1.12 -5.79
CA ALA A 12 1.09 0.78 -7.20
C ALA A 12 1.53 2.02 -7.98
N CYS A 13 2.67 1.92 -8.65
CA CYS A 13 3.22 2.98 -9.49
C CYS A 13 3.31 2.50 -10.94
N VAL A 14 3.00 3.38 -11.88
CA VAL A 14 3.05 3.04 -13.31
C VAL A 14 4.51 3.10 -13.75
N ILE A 15 5.03 2.01 -14.32
CA ILE A 15 6.39 1.95 -14.87
C ILE A 15 6.42 1.96 -16.38
N GLY A 16 5.27 1.76 -17.05
CA GLY A 16 5.20 1.78 -18.48
C GLY A 16 3.82 1.40 -18.97
N CYS A 17 3.70 1.27 -20.29
CA CYS A 17 2.46 0.85 -20.92
C CYS A 17 2.80 -0.24 -21.93
N GLU A 18 2.06 -1.36 -21.88
CA GLU A 18 2.24 -2.48 -22.76
C GLU A 18 0.88 -3.01 -23.19
N ASN A 19 0.67 -3.20 -24.49
CA ASN A 19 -0.57 -3.70 -25.07
C ASN A 19 -1.80 -2.89 -24.61
N ASN A 20 -1.68 -1.55 -24.53
CA ASN A 20 -2.72 -0.63 -24.08
C ASN A 20 -3.08 -0.81 -22.60
N ARG A 21 -2.20 -1.42 -21.81
CA ARG A 21 -2.37 -1.58 -20.36
C ARG A 21 -1.19 -0.96 -19.64
N ASP A 22 -1.50 -0.30 -18.53
CA ASP A 22 -0.46 0.20 -17.66
C ASP A 22 0.23 -0.95 -16.93
N VAL A 23 1.56 -0.97 -16.99
CA VAL A 23 2.37 -1.91 -16.21
C VAL A 23 2.77 -1.21 -14.93
N CYS A 24 2.49 -1.85 -13.81
CA CYS A 24 2.70 -1.25 -12.50
C CYS A 24 3.74 -1.99 -11.69
N LYS A 25 4.56 -1.20 -10.98
CA LYS A 25 5.42 -1.71 -9.92
C LYS A 25 4.63 -1.67 -8.62
N ILE A 26 4.59 -2.78 -7.91
CA ILE A 26 3.86 -2.88 -6.65
C ILE A 26 4.85 -2.98 -5.50
N ILE A 27 4.68 -2.10 -4.52
CA ILE A 27 5.49 -2.07 -3.31
C ILE A 27 4.60 -2.45 -2.14
N HIS A 28 5.00 -3.46 -1.38
CA HIS A 28 4.30 -3.90 -0.19
C HIS A 28 5.10 -3.53 1.04
N LEU A 29 4.45 -2.87 1.99
CA LEU A 29 5.04 -2.48 3.25
C LEU A 29 4.17 -2.95 4.41
N ARG A 30 4.80 -3.51 5.44
CA ARG A 30 4.10 -3.80 6.68
C ARG A 30 4.13 -2.54 7.54
N VAL A 31 2.97 -2.12 8.01
CA VAL A 31 2.83 -0.90 8.79
C VAL A 31 2.14 -1.17 10.12
N ASN A 32 2.22 -0.20 11.03
CA ASN A 32 1.56 -0.29 12.33
C ASN A 32 0.04 -0.33 12.14
N PRO A 33 -0.68 -1.33 12.67
CA PRO A 33 -2.13 -1.41 12.56
C PRO A 33 -2.87 -0.21 13.17
N GLU A 34 -2.24 0.51 14.07
CA GLU A 34 -2.82 1.70 14.71
C GLU A 34 -2.63 2.97 13.89
N ALA A 35 -1.85 2.91 12.79
CA ALA A 35 -1.65 4.07 11.94
C ALA A 35 -2.96 4.51 11.29
N THR A 36 -3.17 5.81 11.21
CA THR A 36 -4.36 6.37 10.57
C THR A 36 -4.25 6.28 9.05
N ASP A 37 -5.40 6.31 8.38
CA ASP A 37 -5.43 6.29 6.92
C ASP A 37 -4.70 7.51 6.33
N ASP A 38 -4.84 8.68 6.95
CA ASP A 38 -4.16 9.88 6.51
C ASP A 38 -2.63 9.74 6.59
N ASP A 39 -2.13 9.16 7.67
CA ASP A 39 -0.70 8.91 7.83
C ASP A 39 -0.18 7.92 6.79
N LEU A 40 -0.93 6.85 6.53
CA LEU A 40 -0.57 5.85 5.53
C LEU A 40 -0.60 6.43 4.12
N LEU A 41 -1.58 7.27 3.83
CA LEU A 41 -1.68 7.92 2.53
C LEU A 41 -0.49 8.86 2.30
N LEU A 42 -0.10 9.62 3.33
CA LEU A 42 1.05 10.52 3.25
C LEU A 42 2.35 9.72 3.05
N ALA A 43 2.53 8.64 3.79
CA ALA A 43 3.70 7.77 3.66
C ALA A 43 3.76 7.16 2.25
N GLY A 44 2.63 6.67 1.74
CA GLY A 44 2.55 6.11 0.40
C GLY A 44 2.89 7.12 -0.68
N LYS A 45 2.39 8.33 -0.58
CA LYS A 45 2.71 9.40 -1.53
C LYS A 45 4.19 9.79 -1.48
N THR A 46 4.79 9.82 -0.30
CA THR A 46 6.21 10.13 -0.12
C THR A 46 7.06 9.04 -0.77
N ILE A 47 6.75 7.77 -0.55
CA ILE A 47 7.47 6.66 -1.14
C ILE A 47 7.33 6.68 -2.67
N ALA A 48 6.13 6.94 -3.18
CA ALA A 48 5.90 7.04 -4.63
C ALA A 48 6.72 8.18 -5.25
N ALA A 49 6.82 9.31 -4.56
CA ALA A 49 7.63 10.44 -5.02
C ALA A 49 9.12 10.07 -5.10
N LEU A 50 9.62 9.28 -4.16
CA LEU A 50 11.01 8.81 -4.18
C LEU A 50 11.28 7.86 -5.36
N GLN A 51 10.28 7.18 -5.85
CA GLN A 51 10.41 6.29 -7.01
C GLN A 51 10.42 7.05 -8.34
N THR A 52 10.09 8.33 -8.34
CA THR A 52 9.96 9.18 -9.53
C THR A 52 8.99 8.61 -10.58
N LEU A 53 8.06 7.78 -10.14
CA LEU A 53 7.06 7.13 -10.99
C LEU A 53 5.67 7.69 -10.70
N PRO A 54 4.80 7.76 -11.73
CA PRO A 54 3.41 8.16 -11.49
C PRO A 54 2.71 7.18 -10.55
N LEU A 55 2.04 7.73 -9.53
CA LEU A 55 1.28 6.93 -8.58
C LEU A 55 -0.04 6.52 -9.22
N GLN A 56 -0.36 5.23 -9.15
CA GLN A 56 -1.66 4.72 -9.60
C GLN A 56 -2.62 4.55 -8.44
N SER A 57 -2.20 3.87 -7.37
CA SER A 57 -3.07 3.64 -6.22
C SER A 57 -2.26 3.39 -4.96
N ILE A 58 -2.92 3.63 -3.82
CA ILE A 58 -2.41 3.29 -2.50
C ILE A 58 -3.54 2.53 -1.80
N ASP A 59 -3.26 1.29 -1.43
CA ASP A 59 -4.25 0.42 -0.79
C ASP A 59 -3.80 0.02 0.61
N ARG A 60 -4.74 -0.12 1.50
CA ARG A 60 -4.53 -0.61 2.86
C ARG A 60 -5.25 -1.95 3.02
N ALA A 61 -4.57 -2.94 3.56
CA ALA A 61 -5.18 -4.23 3.87
C ALA A 61 -4.93 -4.56 5.33
N ASP A 62 -6.01 -4.70 6.10
CA ASP A 62 -5.96 -5.07 7.50
C ASP A 62 -6.37 -6.54 7.64
N CYS A 63 -5.53 -7.32 8.31
CA CYS A 63 -5.78 -8.74 8.54
C CYS A 63 -5.63 -9.03 10.03
N CYS A 64 -6.45 -9.94 10.53
CA CYS A 64 -6.36 -10.40 11.91
C CYS A 64 -6.92 -11.81 12.03
N ASP A 65 -6.49 -12.51 13.08
CA ASP A 65 -7.09 -13.79 13.44
C ASP A 65 -8.19 -13.53 14.47
N LEU A 66 -9.25 -14.30 14.39
CA LEU A 66 -10.35 -14.23 15.36
C LEU A 66 -10.25 -15.41 16.31
N THR A 67 -10.35 -15.14 17.60
CA THR A 67 -10.40 -16.18 18.65
C THR A 67 -11.66 -16.03 19.48
N GLU A 68 -12.08 -17.12 20.05
CA GLU A 68 -13.21 -17.14 20.99
C GLU A 68 -12.84 -16.61 22.37
#